data_c76c9bb4004ece353feee27c387aad88
#
_entry.id   c76c9bb4004ece353feee27c387aad88
#
_cell.length_a   1.000
_cell.length_b   1.000
_cell.length_c   1.000
_cell.angle_alpha   90.00
_cell.angle_beta   90.00
_cell.angle_gamma   90.00
#
_symmetry.space_group_name_H-M   'P 1'
#
loop_
_entity.id
_entity.type
_entity.pdbx_description
1 polymer ?
#
loop_
_entity_poly.entity_id
_entity_poly.type
_entity_poly.pdbx_seq_one_letter_code
_entity_poly.pdbx_strand_id
1 'polypeptide(L)'
;TRNYVEAIRAVLPGGDVITVRRGSSMARGRDFDLVTESGRHITGRLPSYTVPKVKSAAGYYIDENMDLIDLFIGAEGTLGVITEIELKLVKAPAMRIGTVAFLQDRQSALVLVRALRKEALPEGTSPLPVLPLSIEYFDRRALALLKDQQQSNPAFSQLQPLPDGTPEAVYAEFDGADDDKAWEILSGLGTLVERSGGNEHDTWVALDGQKMEKLRFFRHACPECVNIQVDRCRKSDPRITKLGTDMSVPAQYLDPALDMYEKDLTDAGLNFVIFGHIGQNHLHVNVIPRSIEEYDKAKALYMGWARTVSAWGGSVAAEHGIGKLKVPFLRAMYSDSQLEEMAALKAVFDADGLLCAGNIFSSSPDSDMVSAVSASPASGADADTEEKESLI
;
A
#
# COMPACT_ATOMS: atom_id res chain seq x y z
N THR A 1 2.34 -10.67 4.27
CA THR A 1 2.20 -11.02 5.71
C THR A 1 1.31 -12.24 5.92
N ARG A 2 0.11 -12.31 5.30
CA ARG A 2 -0.90 -13.37 5.51
C ARG A 2 -0.31 -14.80 5.54
N ASN A 3 0.49 -15.17 4.54
CA ASN A 3 1.09 -16.51 4.41
C ASN A 3 2.15 -16.84 5.49
N TYR A 4 2.51 -15.89 6.34
CA TYR A 4 3.48 -16.06 7.42
C TYR A 4 2.82 -16.10 8.80
N VAL A 5 1.51 -15.91 8.90
CA VAL A 5 0.78 -15.99 10.18
C VAL A 5 0.36 -17.44 10.41
N GLU A 6 0.90 -18.05 11.46
CA GLU A 6 0.66 -19.46 11.81
C GLU A 6 -0.41 -19.60 12.90
N ALA A 7 -0.49 -18.64 13.84
CA ALA A 7 -1.55 -18.59 14.84
C ALA A 7 -1.85 -17.16 15.27
N ILE A 8 -3.08 -16.95 15.69
CA ILE A 8 -3.55 -15.70 16.30
C ILE A 8 -4.32 -16.05 17.58
N ARG A 9 -4.08 -15.30 18.65
CA ARG A 9 -4.91 -15.30 19.85
C ARG A 9 -5.60 -13.95 19.97
N ALA A 10 -6.92 -13.93 20.10
CA ALA A 10 -7.72 -12.72 20.15
C ALA A 10 -8.72 -12.74 21.30
N VAL A 11 -8.93 -11.57 21.92
CA VAL A 11 -9.96 -11.35 22.93
C VAL A 11 -11.19 -10.74 22.27
N LEU A 12 -12.34 -11.34 22.49
CA LEU A 12 -13.65 -10.92 21.99
C LEU A 12 -14.33 -9.93 22.94
N PRO A 13 -15.36 -9.17 22.51
CA PRO A 13 -16.02 -8.16 23.35
C PRO A 13 -16.50 -8.65 24.70
N GLY A 14 -16.96 -9.89 24.83
CA GLY A 14 -17.38 -10.47 26.09
C GLY A 14 -16.26 -10.91 27.02
N GLY A 15 -14.98 -10.66 26.68
CA GLY A 15 -13.81 -11.11 27.43
C GLY A 15 -13.43 -12.57 27.15
N ASP A 16 -14.18 -13.25 26.30
CA ASP A 16 -13.85 -14.61 25.86
C ASP A 16 -12.66 -14.58 24.90
N VAL A 17 -11.89 -15.65 24.85
CA VAL A 17 -10.65 -15.73 24.09
C VAL A 17 -10.78 -16.80 23.00
N ILE A 18 -10.27 -16.49 21.83
CA ILE A 18 -10.19 -17.43 20.73
C ILE A 18 -8.75 -17.59 20.27
N THR A 19 -8.33 -18.82 20.04
CA THR A 19 -7.05 -19.15 19.42
C THR A 19 -7.31 -19.83 18.07
N VAL A 20 -6.91 -19.18 16.99
CA VAL A 20 -7.07 -19.69 15.62
C VAL A 20 -5.69 -20.02 15.08
N ARG A 21 -5.53 -21.25 14.61
CA ARG A 21 -4.24 -21.76 14.11
C ARG A 21 -4.38 -22.19 12.66
N ARG A 22 -3.38 -21.88 11.85
CA ARG A 22 -3.34 -22.20 10.41
C ARG A 22 -3.57 -23.71 10.20
N GLY A 23 -4.50 -24.04 9.30
CA GLY A 23 -4.87 -25.40 8.93
C GLY A 23 -5.79 -26.13 9.93
N SER A 24 -6.14 -25.49 11.06
CA SER A 24 -6.99 -26.15 12.08
C SER A 24 -8.44 -25.67 12.08
N SER A 25 -8.73 -24.53 11.49
CA SER A 25 -10.06 -23.91 11.55
C SER A 25 -10.50 -23.51 10.14
N MET A 26 -11.05 -24.47 9.40
CA MET A 26 -11.49 -24.30 8.02
C MET A 26 -12.99 -24.02 7.95
N ALA A 27 -13.39 -23.09 7.10
CA ALA A 27 -14.78 -22.96 6.69
C ALA A 27 -15.23 -24.18 5.87
N ARG A 28 -16.53 -24.50 5.88
CA ARG A 28 -17.17 -25.53 5.06
C ARG A 28 -18.08 -24.83 4.06
N GLY A 29 -17.59 -24.66 2.82
CA GLY A 29 -18.19 -23.71 1.93
C GLY A 29 -17.99 -22.29 2.52
N ARG A 30 -19.11 -21.67 2.89
CA ARG A 30 -19.09 -20.36 3.57
C ARG A 30 -19.52 -20.45 5.03
N ASP A 31 -19.93 -21.60 5.53
CA ASP A 31 -20.33 -21.75 6.94
C ASP A 31 -19.11 -22.04 7.80
N PHE A 32 -19.07 -21.47 9.00
CA PHE A 32 -17.99 -21.68 9.93
C PHE A 32 -18.46 -21.94 11.37
N ASP A 33 -17.62 -22.62 12.15
CA ASP A 33 -17.77 -22.85 13.56
C ASP A 33 -16.39 -22.73 14.22
N LEU A 34 -16.22 -21.71 15.05
CA LEU A 34 -15.04 -21.47 15.87
C LEU A 34 -15.36 -21.72 17.33
N VAL A 35 -14.44 -22.33 18.05
CA VAL A 35 -14.61 -22.63 19.48
C VAL A 35 -13.66 -21.76 20.30
N THR A 36 -14.19 -21.05 21.29
CA THR A 36 -13.40 -20.24 22.21
C THR A 36 -12.68 -21.11 23.24
N GLU A 37 -11.72 -20.54 23.97
CA GLU A 37 -11.03 -21.25 25.05
C GLU A 37 -11.97 -21.67 26.18
N SER A 38 -13.11 -20.99 26.39
CA SER A 38 -14.17 -21.38 27.31
C SER A 38 -15.08 -22.51 26.82
N GLY A 39 -14.95 -22.92 25.54
CA GLY A 39 -15.78 -23.94 24.90
C GLY A 39 -17.06 -23.37 24.24
N ARG A 40 -17.23 -22.05 24.16
CA ARG A 40 -18.35 -21.45 23.48
C ARG A 40 -18.16 -21.54 21.94
N HIS A 41 -19.19 -21.97 21.24
CA HIS A 41 -19.22 -21.99 19.78
C HIS A 41 -19.58 -20.61 19.20
N ILE A 42 -18.87 -20.20 18.18
CA ILE A 42 -19.12 -19.02 17.36
C ILE A 42 -19.39 -19.51 15.95
N THR A 43 -20.65 -19.58 15.59
CA THR A 43 -21.10 -20.06 14.29
C THR A 43 -21.54 -18.89 13.43
N GLY A 44 -21.26 -18.93 12.15
CA GLY A 44 -21.64 -17.89 11.21
C GLY A 44 -21.46 -18.30 9.76
N ARG A 45 -21.70 -17.34 8.89
CA ARG A 45 -21.55 -17.50 7.45
C ARG A 45 -20.68 -16.39 6.88
N LEU A 46 -19.71 -16.74 6.05
CA LEU A 46 -18.85 -15.82 5.33
C LEU A 46 -19.64 -15.10 4.22
N PRO A 47 -19.37 -13.80 4.00
CA PRO A 47 -19.96 -13.04 2.90
C PRO A 47 -19.80 -13.70 1.52
N SER A 48 -20.68 -13.36 0.59
CA SER A 48 -20.74 -13.98 -0.73
C SER A 48 -19.82 -13.32 -1.77
N TYR A 49 -19.27 -12.14 -1.49
CA TYR A 49 -18.42 -11.42 -2.43
C TYR A 49 -17.09 -12.14 -2.72
N THR A 50 -16.45 -11.74 -3.80
CA THR A 50 -15.12 -12.21 -4.18
C THR A 50 -14.10 -11.09 -3.96
N VAL A 51 -13.01 -11.39 -3.26
CA VAL A 51 -11.91 -10.44 -3.07
C VAL A 51 -11.18 -10.22 -4.40
N PRO A 52 -10.82 -8.99 -4.77
CA PRO A 52 -10.05 -8.71 -5.97
C PRO A 52 -8.74 -9.52 -6.04
N LYS A 53 -8.38 -10.00 -7.24
CA LYS A 53 -7.13 -10.76 -7.48
C LYS A 53 -5.91 -9.84 -7.63
N VAL A 54 -5.87 -8.79 -6.84
CA VAL A 54 -4.77 -7.82 -6.72
C VAL A 54 -4.42 -7.65 -5.25
N LYS A 55 -3.38 -6.92 -4.94
CA LYS A 55 -3.06 -6.55 -3.57
C LYS A 55 -4.25 -5.79 -2.97
N SER A 56 -4.85 -6.33 -1.89
CA SER A 56 -6.06 -5.76 -1.30
C SER A 56 -6.08 -5.92 0.21
N ALA A 57 -6.43 -4.82 0.89
CA ALA A 57 -6.76 -4.74 2.29
C ALA A 57 -8.14 -4.06 2.49
N ALA A 58 -9.01 -4.12 1.46
CA ALA A 58 -10.31 -3.47 1.45
C ALA A 58 -11.39 -4.42 1.98
N GLY A 59 -11.78 -4.24 3.23
CA GLY A 59 -12.76 -5.10 3.91
C GLY A 59 -12.16 -6.44 4.36
N TYR A 60 -13.03 -7.41 4.68
CA TYR A 60 -12.59 -8.73 5.12
C TYR A 60 -12.08 -9.58 3.96
N TYR A 61 -11.03 -10.33 4.21
CA TYR A 61 -10.59 -11.35 3.27
C TYR A 61 -11.55 -12.55 3.32
N ILE A 62 -12.14 -12.89 2.20
CA ILE A 62 -13.15 -13.94 2.08
C ILE A 62 -12.81 -14.85 0.90
N ASP A 63 -12.87 -16.15 1.16
CA ASP A 63 -12.83 -17.20 0.14
C ASP A 63 -13.70 -18.40 0.58
N GLU A 64 -14.10 -19.25 -0.34
CA GLU A 64 -14.78 -20.49 0.00
C GLU A 64 -13.81 -21.51 0.58
N ASN A 65 -14.24 -22.24 1.62
CA ASN A 65 -13.40 -23.21 2.33
C ASN A 65 -12.10 -22.61 2.87
N MET A 66 -12.07 -21.30 3.15
CA MET A 66 -10.87 -20.62 3.62
C MET A 66 -10.48 -21.07 5.03
N ASP A 67 -9.21 -20.86 5.36
CA ASP A 67 -8.73 -20.95 6.73
C ASP A 67 -9.17 -19.69 7.49
N LEU A 68 -9.87 -19.88 8.61
CA LEU A 68 -10.50 -18.78 9.36
C LEU A 68 -9.49 -17.86 10.06
N ILE A 69 -8.23 -18.23 10.16
CA ILE A 69 -7.17 -17.31 10.60
C ILE A 69 -7.07 -16.12 9.65
N ASP A 70 -7.32 -16.34 8.36
CA ASP A 70 -7.24 -15.30 7.33
C ASP A 70 -8.34 -14.24 7.46
N LEU A 71 -9.43 -14.53 8.16
CA LEU A 71 -10.49 -13.58 8.47
C LEU A 71 -10.01 -12.48 9.44
N PHE A 72 -9.16 -12.82 10.41
CA PHE A 72 -8.64 -11.87 11.39
C PHE A 72 -7.52 -10.99 10.84
N ILE A 73 -6.81 -11.47 9.80
CA ILE A 73 -5.69 -10.72 9.20
C ILE A 73 -6.22 -9.61 8.31
N GLY A 74 -6.05 -8.36 8.75
CA GLY A 74 -6.57 -7.18 8.07
C GLY A 74 -8.00 -6.83 8.46
N ALA A 75 -8.54 -7.41 9.53
CA ALA A 75 -9.88 -7.10 10.04
C ALA A 75 -10.00 -5.74 10.77
N GLU A 76 -8.93 -4.96 10.84
CA GLU A 76 -8.89 -3.61 11.41
C GLU A 76 -9.43 -3.52 12.85
N GLY A 77 -9.21 -4.58 13.65
CA GLY A 77 -9.67 -4.66 15.03
C GLY A 77 -11.17 -4.83 15.22
N THR A 78 -11.94 -5.07 14.15
CA THR A 78 -13.41 -5.12 14.19
C THR A 78 -13.97 -6.48 14.69
N LEU A 79 -13.17 -7.54 14.68
CA LEU A 79 -13.57 -8.91 15.04
C LEU A 79 -13.02 -9.37 16.40
N GLY A 80 -12.05 -8.66 16.96
CA GLY A 80 -11.40 -8.99 18.22
C GLY A 80 -10.11 -8.19 18.41
N VAL A 81 -9.60 -8.17 19.64
CA VAL A 81 -8.31 -7.57 19.99
C VAL A 81 -7.26 -8.68 19.94
N ILE A 82 -6.38 -8.63 18.93
CA ILE A 82 -5.29 -9.61 18.79
C ILE A 82 -4.24 -9.33 19.86
N THR A 83 -3.94 -10.33 20.69
CA THR A 83 -2.99 -10.24 21.79
C THR A 83 -1.70 -11.02 21.53
N GLU A 84 -1.77 -12.04 20.69
CA GLU A 84 -0.62 -12.89 20.35
C GLU A 84 -0.68 -13.28 18.87
N ILE A 85 0.49 -13.29 18.22
CA ILE A 85 0.64 -13.72 16.82
C ILE A 85 1.87 -14.64 16.75
N GLU A 86 1.68 -15.85 16.22
CA GLU A 86 2.77 -16.75 15.86
C GLU A 86 3.11 -16.56 14.37
N LEU A 87 4.36 -16.27 14.06
CA LEU A 87 4.83 -15.99 12.71
C LEU A 87 5.82 -17.07 12.25
N LYS A 88 5.63 -17.54 11.02
CA LYS A 88 6.64 -18.32 10.30
C LYS A 88 7.82 -17.43 9.93
N LEU A 89 9.01 -17.82 10.35
CA LEU A 89 10.24 -17.13 10.00
C LEU A 89 10.80 -17.62 8.68
N VAL A 90 11.44 -16.73 7.96
CA VAL A 90 12.24 -17.05 6.77
C VAL A 90 13.72 -16.87 7.10
N LYS A 91 14.58 -17.70 6.46
CA LYS A 91 16.02 -17.55 6.59
C LYS A 91 16.43 -16.20 6.00
N ALA A 92 17.22 -15.43 6.74
CA ALA A 92 17.83 -14.22 6.20
C ALA A 92 18.72 -14.56 5.00
N PRO A 93 18.67 -13.78 3.91
CA PRO A 93 19.56 -14.00 2.76
C PRO A 93 21.00 -13.76 3.17
N ALA A 94 21.92 -14.48 2.51
CA ALA A 94 23.36 -14.29 2.74
C ALA A 94 23.81 -12.88 2.30
N MET A 95 23.25 -12.38 1.21
CA MET A 95 23.51 -11.06 0.66
C MET A 95 22.20 -10.42 0.19
N ARG A 96 22.05 -9.11 0.39
CA ARG A 96 20.98 -8.31 -0.19
C ARG A 96 21.56 -7.30 -1.15
N ILE A 97 20.97 -7.23 -2.33
CA ILE A 97 21.36 -6.32 -3.41
C ILE A 97 20.26 -5.27 -3.55
N GLY A 98 20.62 -4.01 -3.41
CA GLY A 98 19.71 -2.89 -3.68
C GLY A 98 20.19 -2.12 -4.92
N THR A 99 19.25 -1.65 -5.72
CA THR A 99 19.56 -0.89 -6.93
C THR A 99 18.55 0.25 -7.14
N VAL A 100 19.00 1.35 -7.75
CA VAL A 100 18.14 2.42 -8.28
C VAL A 100 18.58 2.71 -9.70
N ALA A 101 17.76 2.34 -10.66
CA ALA A 101 17.98 2.68 -12.06
C ALA A 101 17.22 3.95 -12.43
N PHE A 102 17.86 4.82 -13.21
CA PHE A 102 17.25 6.06 -13.71
C PHE A 102 16.95 5.92 -15.20
N LEU A 103 15.70 6.24 -15.58
CA LEU A 103 15.17 6.05 -16.92
C LEU A 103 14.76 7.41 -17.49
N GLN A 104 14.85 7.58 -18.81
CA GLN A 104 14.60 8.86 -19.46
C GLN A 104 13.12 9.32 -19.39
N ASP A 105 12.20 8.37 -19.26
CA ASP A 105 10.75 8.66 -19.21
C ASP A 105 9.97 7.48 -18.57
N ARG A 106 8.68 7.72 -18.34
CA ARG A 106 7.77 6.72 -17.76
C ARG A 106 7.69 5.44 -18.60
N GLN A 107 7.67 5.55 -19.93
CA GLN A 107 7.56 4.38 -20.79
C GLN A 107 8.79 3.48 -20.64
N SER A 108 9.96 4.07 -20.61
CA SER A 108 11.24 3.38 -20.34
C SER A 108 11.23 2.69 -18.97
N ALA A 109 10.72 3.36 -17.93
CA ALA A 109 10.58 2.78 -16.60
C ALA A 109 9.62 1.58 -16.60
N LEU A 110 8.49 1.67 -17.30
CA LEU A 110 7.54 0.56 -17.41
C LEU A 110 8.10 -0.64 -18.20
N VAL A 111 8.93 -0.39 -19.22
CA VAL A 111 9.66 -1.47 -19.92
C VAL A 111 10.57 -2.22 -18.95
N LEU A 112 11.37 -1.49 -18.15
CA LEU A 112 12.23 -2.11 -17.13
C LEU A 112 11.41 -2.88 -16.08
N VAL A 113 10.32 -2.30 -15.57
CA VAL A 113 9.46 -2.98 -14.58
C VAL A 113 8.89 -4.29 -15.11
N ARG A 114 8.40 -4.32 -16.36
CA ARG A 114 7.92 -5.56 -16.99
C ARG A 114 9.03 -6.59 -17.15
N ALA A 115 10.24 -6.15 -17.51
CA ALA A 115 11.40 -7.04 -17.62
C ALA A 115 11.79 -7.63 -16.26
N LEU A 116 11.83 -6.83 -15.20
CA LEU A 116 12.08 -7.27 -13.83
C LEU A 116 11.03 -8.28 -13.33
N ARG A 117 9.78 -8.11 -13.73
CA ARG A 117 8.67 -9.02 -13.43
C ARG A 117 8.62 -10.27 -14.33
N LYS A 118 9.53 -10.37 -15.32
CA LYS A 118 9.57 -11.43 -16.35
C LYS A 118 8.28 -11.49 -17.22
N GLU A 119 7.57 -10.38 -17.35
CA GLU A 119 6.34 -10.29 -18.16
C GLU A 119 6.64 -10.01 -19.64
N ALA A 120 7.59 -9.12 -19.91
CA ALA A 120 8.06 -8.81 -21.25
C ALA A 120 9.53 -8.37 -21.18
N LEU A 121 10.35 -8.87 -22.10
CA LEU A 121 11.77 -8.56 -22.14
C LEU A 121 12.09 -7.66 -23.35
N PRO A 122 12.95 -6.64 -23.18
CA PRO A 122 13.53 -5.92 -24.33
C PRO A 122 14.27 -6.87 -25.27
N GLU A 123 14.28 -6.55 -26.56
CA GLU A 123 14.96 -7.38 -27.57
C GLU A 123 16.44 -7.57 -27.23
N GLY A 124 16.92 -8.80 -27.39
CA GLY A 124 18.29 -9.17 -27.12
C GLY A 124 18.67 -9.26 -25.64
N THR A 125 17.69 -9.33 -24.73
CA THR A 125 17.92 -9.52 -23.30
C THR A 125 17.42 -10.88 -22.81
N SER A 126 17.87 -11.25 -21.61
CA SER A 126 17.44 -12.47 -20.91
C SER A 126 16.83 -12.10 -19.54
N PRO A 127 15.93 -12.95 -19.00
CA PRO A 127 15.38 -12.70 -17.68
C PRO A 127 16.47 -12.84 -16.61
N LEU A 128 16.39 -12.03 -15.57
CA LEU A 128 17.26 -12.16 -14.40
C LEU A 128 17.10 -13.55 -13.76
N PRO A 129 18.15 -14.08 -13.13
CA PRO A 129 18.12 -15.42 -12.52
C PRO A 129 17.12 -15.51 -11.36
N VAL A 130 16.84 -14.39 -10.69
CA VAL A 130 15.88 -14.29 -9.58
C VAL A 130 14.88 -13.19 -9.85
N LEU A 131 13.72 -13.28 -9.19
CA LEU A 131 12.75 -12.16 -9.15
C LEU A 131 13.17 -11.16 -8.06
N PRO A 132 12.97 -9.85 -8.27
CA PRO A 132 13.12 -8.88 -7.21
C PRO A 132 12.17 -9.16 -6.03
N LEU A 133 12.63 -8.89 -4.82
CA LEU A 133 11.81 -8.88 -3.60
C LEU A 133 10.83 -7.72 -3.58
N SER A 134 11.29 -6.57 -4.08
CA SER A 134 10.48 -5.36 -4.24
C SER A 134 10.90 -4.62 -5.50
N ILE A 135 9.92 -3.94 -6.12
CA ILE A 135 10.14 -3.00 -7.22
C ILE A 135 9.32 -1.76 -6.89
N GLU A 136 10.03 -0.61 -6.72
CA GLU A 136 9.41 0.67 -6.45
C GLU A 136 9.63 1.63 -7.61
N TYR A 137 8.69 2.51 -7.82
CA TYR A 137 8.71 3.54 -8.85
C TYR A 137 8.66 4.93 -8.23
N PHE A 138 9.35 5.87 -8.85
CA PHE A 138 9.34 7.28 -8.50
C PHE A 138 9.25 8.10 -9.79
N ASP A 139 8.19 8.89 -9.94
CA ASP A 139 8.03 9.77 -11.08
C ASP A 139 9.01 10.96 -11.03
N ARG A 140 9.14 11.65 -12.15
CA ARG A 140 10.01 12.83 -12.27
C ARG A 140 9.69 13.93 -11.26
N ARG A 141 8.43 14.06 -10.84
CA ARG A 141 7.99 15.05 -9.87
C ARG A 141 8.44 14.68 -8.47
N ALA A 142 8.41 13.40 -8.14
CA ALA A 142 8.94 12.88 -6.89
C ALA A 142 10.45 13.11 -6.79
N LEU A 143 11.20 12.84 -7.88
CA LEU A 143 12.64 13.09 -7.91
C LEU A 143 12.97 14.59 -7.86
N ALA A 144 12.19 15.44 -8.53
CA ALA A 144 12.35 16.89 -8.43
C ALA A 144 12.13 17.40 -7.00
N LEU A 145 11.11 16.87 -6.30
CA LEU A 145 10.84 17.19 -4.90
C LEU A 145 11.99 16.74 -3.99
N LEU A 146 12.54 15.55 -4.21
CA LEU A 146 13.72 15.06 -3.49
C LEU A 146 14.95 15.95 -3.72
N LYS A 147 15.20 16.38 -4.95
CA LYS A 147 16.32 17.27 -5.32
C LYS A 147 16.20 18.63 -4.64
N ASP A 148 14.99 19.20 -4.60
CA ASP A 148 14.70 20.45 -3.87
C ASP A 148 14.98 20.30 -2.37
N GLN A 149 14.51 19.24 -1.73
CA GLN A 149 14.77 18.99 -0.32
C GLN A 149 16.24 18.70 -0.03
N GLN A 150 16.96 18.00 -0.90
CA GLN A 150 18.40 17.78 -0.75
C GLN A 150 19.18 19.09 -0.71
N GLN A 151 18.78 20.08 -1.50
CA GLN A 151 19.43 21.37 -1.59
C GLN A 151 19.08 22.31 -0.42
N SER A 152 17.86 22.22 0.08
CA SER A 152 17.29 23.19 1.04
C SER A 152 17.20 22.70 2.47
N ASN A 153 17.29 21.37 2.73
CA ASN A 153 17.05 20.78 4.04
C ASN A 153 18.21 19.85 4.46
N PRO A 154 18.98 20.19 5.51
CA PRO A 154 20.10 19.39 5.99
C PRO A 154 19.75 17.92 6.34
N ALA A 155 18.50 17.65 6.71
CA ALA A 155 18.04 16.28 7.00
C ALA A 155 18.15 15.35 5.79
N PHE A 156 18.17 15.89 4.57
CA PHE A 156 18.28 15.14 3.32
C PHE A 156 19.72 15.13 2.75
N SER A 157 20.72 15.62 3.50
CA SER A 157 22.13 15.65 3.05
C SER A 157 22.74 14.26 2.80
N GLN A 158 22.13 13.19 3.33
CA GLN A 158 22.56 11.81 3.13
C GLN A 158 22.13 11.21 1.78
N LEU A 159 21.18 11.86 1.06
CA LEU A 159 20.81 11.44 -0.29
C LEU A 159 22.04 11.49 -1.21
N GLN A 160 22.21 10.48 -2.02
CA GLN A 160 23.18 10.52 -3.11
C GLN A 160 22.74 11.59 -4.13
N PRO A 161 23.68 12.27 -4.80
CA PRO A 161 23.33 13.23 -5.84
C PRO A 161 22.50 12.56 -6.94
N LEU A 162 21.31 13.09 -7.17
CA LEU A 162 20.45 12.60 -8.25
C LEU A 162 21.04 13.00 -9.61
N PRO A 163 20.94 12.15 -10.63
CA PRO A 163 21.39 12.48 -12.00
C PRO A 163 20.72 13.77 -12.52
N ASP A 164 21.42 14.48 -13.39
CA ASP A 164 20.86 15.64 -14.10
C ASP A 164 19.85 15.23 -15.16
N GLY A 165 18.93 16.14 -15.51
CA GLY A 165 17.92 15.90 -16.56
C GLY A 165 16.71 15.08 -16.13
N THR A 166 16.63 14.76 -14.94
CA THR A 166 15.71 13.93 -14.19
C THR A 166 14.57 13.23 -14.88
N PRO A 167 14.76 12.01 -14.88
CA PRO A 167 13.87 11.03 -15.41
C PRO A 167 12.89 10.51 -14.37
N GLU A 168 12.63 9.27 -14.53
CA GLU A 168 11.91 8.39 -13.63
C GLU A 168 12.93 7.50 -12.91
N ALA A 169 12.62 6.97 -11.72
CA ALA A 169 13.49 6.00 -11.07
C ALA A 169 12.76 4.71 -10.76
N VAL A 170 13.46 3.60 -10.92
CA VAL A 170 13.02 2.27 -10.51
C VAL A 170 14.01 1.72 -9.49
N TYR A 171 13.53 1.56 -8.27
CA TYR A 171 14.25 0.90 -7.19
C TYR A 171 13.93 -0.59 -7.19
N ALA A 172 14.91 -1.47 -7.00
CA ALA A 172 14.69 -2.90 -6.86
C ALA A 172 15.62 -3.52 -5.81
N GLU A 173 15.09 -4.48 -5.04
CA GLU A 173 15.87 -5.31 -4.12
C GLU A 173 15.87 -6.77 -4.56
N PHE A 174 17.00 -7.46 -4.36
CA PHE A 174 17.16 -8.87 -4.66
C PHE A 174 17.85 -9.60 -3.52
N ASP A 175 17.55 -10.89 -3.37
CA ASP A 175 18.36 -11.80 -2.55
C ASP A 175 19.46 -12.40 -3.40
N GLY A 176 20.72 -12.15 -3.02
CA GLY A 176 21.91 -12.82 -3.54
C GLY A 176 22.31 -13.99 -2.66
N ALA A 177 22.72 -15.09 -3.28
CA ALA A 177 23.25 -16.25 -2.54
C ALA A 177 24.74 -16.07 -2.19
N ASP A 178 25.50 -15.50 -3.13
CA ASP A 178 26.94 -15.30 -3.12
C ASP A 178 27.35 -14.22 -4.12
N ASP A 179 28.65 -13.96 -4.22
CA ASP A 179 29.21 -12.94 -5.12
C ASP A 179 28.97 -13.26 -6.60
N ASP A 180 29.06 -14.53 -7.00
CA ASP A 180 28.84 -14.95 -8.39
C ASP A 180 27.37 -14.67 -8.80
N LYS A 181 26.43 -14.99 -7.92
CA LYS A 181 25.00 -14.72 -8.15
C LYS A 181 24.71 -13.23 -8.16
N ALA A 182 25.35 -12.47 -7.28
CA ALA A 182 25.23 -11.02 -7.27
C ALA A 182 25.74 -10.40 -8.58
N TRP A 183 26.88 -10.89 -9.08
CA TRP A 183 27.43 -10.45 -10.36
C TRP A 183 26.49 -10.78 -11.54
N GLU A 184 25.93 -11.99 -11.59
CA GLU A 184 24.96 -12.39 -12.60
C GLU A 184 23.73 -11.48 -12.61
N ILE A 185 23.19 -11.17 -11.43
CA ILE A 185 22.03 -10.26 -11.27
C ILE A 185 22.39 -8.86 -11.77
N LEU A 186 23.52 -8.29 -11.34
CA LEU A 186 23.91 -6.92 -11.66
C LEU A 186 24.25 -6.74 -13.15
N SER A 187 24.98 -7.68 -13.74
CA SER A 187 25.31 -7.67 -15.17
C SER A 187 24.04 -7.78 -16.03
N GLY A 188 23.13 -8.68 -15.66
CA GLY A 188 21.84 -8.79 -16.33
C GLY A 188 20.99 -7.53 -16.17
N LEU A 189 20.96 -6.93 -14.97
CA LEU A 189 20.24 -5.69 -14.70
C LEU A 189 20.81 -4.52 -15.52
N GLY A 190 22.15 -4.35 -15.58
CA GLY A 190 22.77 -3.32 -16.41
C GLY A 190 22.29 -3.42 -17.86
N THR A 191 22.32 -4.63 -18.43
CA THR A 191 21.80 -4.87 -19.79
C THR A 191 20.31 -4.51 -19.92
N LEU A 192 19.49 -4.86 -18.94
CA LEU A 192 18.05 -4.50 -18.95
C LEU A 192 17.83 -2.99 -18.86
N VAL A 193 18.60 -2.28 -18.03
CA VAL A 193 18.53 -0.82 -17.88
C VAL A 193 18.87 -0.14 -19.21
N GLU A 194 19.99 -0.49 -19.85
CA GLU A 194 20.41 0.04 -21.14
C GLU A 194 19.35 -0.18 -22.23
N ARG A 195 18.82 -1.38 -22.32
CA ARG A 195 17.80 -1.75 -23.32
C ARG A 195 16.42 -1.14 -23.02
N SER A 196 16.20 -0.69 -21.80
CA SER A 196 14.99 0.04 -21.40
C SER A 196 15.10 1.55 -21.54
N GLY A 197 16.24 2.10 -21.99
CA GLY A 197 16.44 3.55 -22.18
C GLY A 197 17.00 4.25 -20.94
N GLY A 198 17.66 3.54 -20.05
CA GLY A 198 18.47 4.08 -18.98
C GLY A 198 19.95 4.03 -19.31
N ASN A 199 20.79 4.29 -18.29
CA ASN A 199 22.25 4.19 -18.37
C ASN A 199 22.73 3.37 -17.15
N GLU A 200 23.41 2.26 -17.40
CA GLU A 200 23.89 1.40 -16.32
C GLU A 200 24.88 2.13 -15.40
N HIS A 201 25.69 3.05 -15.93
CA HIS A 201 26.67 3.81 -15.16
C HIS A 201 26.05 4.83 -14.19
N ASP A 202 24.82 5.26 -14.42
CA ASP A 202 24.06 6.13 -13.52
C ASP A 202 23.27 5.34 -12.47
N THR A 203 23.23 4.00 -12.62
CA THR A 203 22.50 3.12 -11.71
C THR A 203 23.21 3.00 -10.37
N TRP A 204 22.52 3.29 -9.30
CA TRP A 204 23.05 3.09 -7.96
C TRP A 204 22.98 1.62 -7.57
N VAL A 205 24.04 1.12 -6.92
CA VAL A 205 24.13 -0.26 -6.46
C VAL A 205 24.61 -0.31 -5.02
N ALA A 206 23.93 -1.12 -4.22
CA ALA A 206 24.29 -1.39 -2.83
C ALA A 206 24.41 -2.89 -2.59
N LEU A 207 25.58 -3.31 -2.08
CA LEU A 207 25.89 -4.70 -1.71
C LEU A 207 26.25 -4.83 -0.23
N ASP A 208 26.47 -3.73 0.45
CA ASP A 208 26.82 -3.67 1.86
C ASP A 208 25.76 -2.90 2.67
N GLY A 209 25.77 -3.13 3.99
CA GLY A 209 24.77 -2.53 4.88
C GLY A 209 24.74 -1.01 4.84
N GLN A 210 25.88 -0.34 4.73
CA GLN A 210 25.94 1.11 4.71
C GLN A 210 25.34 1.71 3.43
N LYS A 211 25.62 1.10 2.27
CA LYS A 211 25.02 1.53 1.01
C LYS A 211 23.54 1.19 0.96
N MET A 212 23.15 0.02 1.48
CA MET A 212 21.72 -0.35 1.59
C MET A 212 20.93 0.68 2.42
N GLU A 213 21.48 1.17 3.54
CA GLU A 213 20.82 2.23 4.34
C GLU A 213 20.64 3.52 3.54
N LYS A 214 21.60 3.89 2.67
CA LYS A 214 21.43 5.06 1.79
C LYS A 214 20.31 4.88 0.77
N LEU A 215 20.17 3.67 0.20
CA LEU A 215 19.07 3.36 -0.72
C LEU A 215 17.73 3.31 0.00
N ARG A 216 17.68 2.76 1.21
CA ARG A 216 16.48 2.81 2.05
C ARG A 216 16.10 4.24 2.41
N PHE A 217 17.09 5.07 2.76
CA PHE A 217 16.84 6.49 3.00
C PHE A 217 16.23 7.17 1.76
N PHE A 218 16.76 6.92 0.56
CA PHE A 218 16.16 7.41 -0.69
C PHE A 218 14.70 7.00 -0.82
N ARG A 219 14.39 5.70 -0.60
CA ARG A 219 13.04 5.17 -0.69
C ARG A 219 12.08 5.85 0.29
N HIS A 220 12.51 6.10 1.54
CA HIS A 220 11.70 6.72 2.58
C HIS A 220 11.67 8.25 2.51
N ALA A 221 12.62 8.87 1.86
CA ALA A 221 12.71 10.32 1.75
C ALA A 221 11.54 10.93 0.95
N CYS A 222 11.03 10.25 -0.06
CA CYS A 222 9.95 10.79 -0.89
C CYS A 222 8.62 10.97 -0.12
N PRO A 223 8.10 9.98 0.62
CA PRO A 223 6.95 10.19 1.52
C PRO A 223 7.15 11.33 2.51
N GLU A 224 8.35 11.47 3.07
CA GLU A 224 8.67 12.54 4.01
C GLU A 224 8.65 13.92 3.35
N CYS A 225 9.19 14.03 2.13
CA CYS A 225 9.09 15.28 1.36
C CYS A 225 7.64 15.70 1.10
N VAL A 226 6.76 14.74 0.80
CA VAL A 226 5.32 14.99 0.65
C VAL A 226 4.72 15.50 1.96
N ASN A 227 5.03 14.85 3.09
CA ASN A 227 4.54 15.28 4.41
C ASN A 227 4.95 16.71 4.71
N ILE A 228 6.22 17.08 4.49
CA ILE A 228 6.74 18.44 4.67
C ILE A 228 5.95 19.45 3.82
N GLN A 229 5.63 19.13 2.57
CA GLN A 229 4.85 20.03 1.71
C GLN A 229 3.41 20.17 2.18
N VAL A 230 2.76 19.07 2.55
CA VAL A 230 1.39 19.08 3.08
C VAL A 230 1.33 19.87 4.39
N ASP A 231 2.30 19.73 5.29
CA ASP A 231 2.37 20.50 6.54
C ASP A 231 2.56 22.00 6.31
N ARG A 232 3.28 22.38 5.25
CA ARG A 232 3.35 23.80 4.84
C ARG A 232 1.98 24.33 4.41
N CYS A 233 1.23 23.55 3.60
CA CYS A 233 -0.10 23.93 3.16
C CYS A 233 -1.11 23.95 4.33
N ARG A 234 -1.00 23.01 5.27
CA ARG A 234 -1.82 22.97 6.48
C ARG A 234 -1.68 24.21 7.37
N LYS A 235 -0.52 24.87 7.37
CA LYS A 235 -0.33 26.14 8.10
C LYS A 235 -1.21 27.26 7.58
N SER A 236 -1.58 27.23 6.30
CA SER A 236 -2.48 28.22 5.69
C SER A 236 -3.95 27.83 5.87
N ASP A 237 -4.29 26.55 5.84
CA ASP A 237 -5.62 26.04 6.09
C ASP A 237 -5.56 24.65 6.78
N PRO A 238 -5.93 24.57 8.08
CA PRO A 238 -5.85 23.31 8.86
C PRO A 238 -6.72 22.16 8.33
N ARG A 239 -7.68 22.43 7.45
CA ARG A 239 -8.52 21.41 6.82
C ARG A 239 -7.77 20.60 5.76
N ILE A 240 -6.66 21.14 5.25
CA ILE A 240 -5.81 20.44 4.30
C ILE A 240 -5.07 19.30 5.02
N THR A 241 -5.27 18.08 4.55
CA THR A 241 -4.58 16.90 5.06
C THR A 241 -3.90 16.17 3.91
N LYS A 242 -3.08 15.18 4.21
CA LYS A 242 -2.45 14.33 3.18
C LYS A 242 -3.55 13.64 2.35
N LEU A 243 -3.45 13.76 1.03
CA LEU A 243 -4.31 13.08 0.08
C LEU A 243 -3.45 12.20 -0.83
N GLY A 244 -3.33 10.94 -0.43
CA GLY A 244 -2.59 9.92 -1.18
C GLY A 244 -3.49 8.73 -1.49
N THR A 245 -3.39 8.21 -2.72
CA THR A 245 -4.11 6.99 -3.09
C THR A 245 -3.44 5.76 -2.49
N ASP A 246 -4.22 4.70 -2.36
CA ASP A 246 -3.79 3.38 -1.90
C ASP A 246 -4.49 2.31 -2.77
N MET A 247 -4.50 2.56 -4.08
CA MET A 247 -5.22 1.72 -5.03
C MET A 247 -4.28 0.78 -5.76
N SER A 248 -4.70 -0.46 -5.96
CA SER A 248 -4.03 -1.43 -6.81
C SER A 248 -4.92 -1.84 -7.98
N VAL A 249 -4.29 -2.14 -9.11
CA VAL A 249 -4.99 -2.51 -10.34
C VAL A 249 -4.46 -3.84 -10.90
N PRO A 250 -5.26 -4.60 -11.68
CA PRO A 250 -4.74 -5.71 -12.48
C PRO A 250 -3.65 -5.23 -13.45
N ALA A 251 -2.69 -6.10 -13.77
CA ALA A 251 -1.48 -5.73 -14.53
C ALA A 251 -1.78 -5.01 -15.86
N GLN A 252 -2.82 -5.43 -16.59
CA GLN A 252 -3.23 -4.83 -17.85
C GLN A 252 -3.75 -3.38 -17.71
N TYR A 253 -4.10 -2.96 -16.49
CA TYR A 253 -4.60 -1.61 -16.20
C TYR A 253 -3.56 -0.69 -15.55
N LEU A 254 -2.30 -1.12 -15.39
CA LEU A 254 -1.26 -0.29 -14.81
C LEU A 254 -1.02 0.99 -15.64
N ASP A 255 -0.79 0.84 -16.95
CA ASP A 255 -0.57 1.98 -17.84
C ASP A 255 -1.83 2.86 -17.94
N PRO A 256 -3.04 2.31 -18.19
CA PRO A 256 -4.28 3.10 -18.17
C PRO A 256 -4.50 3.86 -16.85
N ALA A 257 -4.13 3.27 -15.70
CA ALA A 257 -4.26 3.95 -14.41
C ALA A 257 -3.30 5.13 -14.29
N LEU A 258 -2.03 4.96 -14.68
CA LEU A 258 -1.05 6.05 -14.70
C LEU A 258 -1.48 7.17 -15.65
N ASP A 259 -1.98 6.83 -16.86
CA ASP A 259 -2.48 7.80 -17.80
C ASP A 259 -3.67 8.59 -17.25
N MET A 260 -4.62 7.90 -16.61
CA MET A 260 -5.78 8.52 -15.96
C MET A 260 -5.34 9.50 -14.87
N TYR A 261 -4.47 9.06 -13.94
CA TYR A 261 -4.01 9.90 -12.83
C TYR A 261 -3.27 11.13 -13.33
N GLU A 262 -2.32 10.96 -14.26
CA GLU A 262 -1.51 12.07 -14.76
C GLU A 262 -2.34 13.05 -15.57
N LYS A 263 -3.23 12.56 -16.43
CA LYS A 263 -4.13 13.39 -17.24
C LYS A 263 -5.06 14.21 -16.34
N ASP A 264 -5.79 13.56 -15.43
CA ASP A 264 -6.81 14.23 -14.64
C ASP A 264 -6.20 15.28 -13.70
N LEU A 265 -5.03 15.00 -13.10
CA LEU A 265 -4.34 15.95 -12.23
C LEU A 265 -3.73 17.11 -13.00
N THR A 266 -3.21 16.86 -14.20
CA THR A 266 -2.67 17.90 -15.09
C THR A 266 -3.77 18.81 -15.60
N ASP A 267 -4.87 18.26 -16.09
CA ASP A 267 -6.03 19.01 -16.55
C ASP A 267 -6.68 19.83 -15.42
N ALA A 268 -6.61 19.30 -14.20
CA ALA A 268 -7.09 19.99 -13.00
C ALA A 268 -6.13 21.10 -12.50
N GLY A 269 -4.89 21.17 -13.01
CA GLY A 269 -3.87 22.12 -12.58
C GLY A 269 -3.35 21.85 -11.15
N LEU A 270 -3.40 20.60 -10.69
CA LEU A 270 -3.01 20.19 -9.35
C LEU A 270 -1.54 19.77 -9.30
N ASN A 271 -0.87 20.08 -8.20
CA ASN A 271 0.47 19.57 -7.91
C ASN A 271 0.37 18.15 -7.35
N PHE A 272 1.20 17.25 -7.85
CA PHE A 272 1.21 15.85 -7.41
C PHE A 272 2.55 15.18 -7.65
N VAL A 273 2.75 14.04 -6.99
CA VAL A 273 3.84 13.09 -7.22
C VAL A 273 3.27 11.67 -7.25
N ILE A 274 3.89 10.81 -8.04
CA ILE A 274 3.52 9.38 -8.12
C ILE A 274 4.73 8.54 -7.75
N PHE A 275 4.59 7.67 -6.75
CA PHE A 275 5.61 6.72 -6.37
C PHE A 275 4.99 5.49 -5.71
N GLY A 276 5.76 4.43 -5.49
CA GLY A 276 5.33 3.27 -4.71
C GLY A 276 5.53 1.93 -5.40
N HIS A 277 4.80 0.94 -4.95
CA HIS A 277 5.00 -0.49 -5.16
C HIS A 277 4.58 -0.96 -6.56
N ILE A 278 5.23 -0.44 -7.60
CA ILE A 278 4.89 -0.75 -9.00
C ILE A 278 5.01 -2.24 -9.32
N GLY A 279 5.88 -2.96 -8.61
CA GLY A 279 6.00 -4.41 -8.72
C GLY A 279 4.70 -5.17 -8.42
N GLN A 280 3.78 -4.54 -7.71
CA GLN A 280 2.46 -5.08 -7.33
C GLN A 280 1.30 -4.28 -7.95
N ASN A 281 1.55 -3.46 -8.98
CA ASN A 281 0.59 -2.56 -9.61
C ASN A 281 -0.14 -1.65 -8.60
N HIS A 282 0.58 -1.24 -7.55
CA HIS A 282 0.09 -0.42 -6.47
C HIS A 282 0.97 0.83 -6.37
N LEU A 283 0.40 1.98 -6.74
CA LEU A 283 1.08 3.27 -6.72
C LEU A 283 0.35 4.25 -5.81
N HIS A 284 1.13 5.08 -5.13
CA HIS A 284 0.63 6.20 -4.34
C HIS A 284 0.68 7.47 -5.17
N VAL A 285 -0.48 7.99 -5.54
CA VAL A 285 -0.64 9.30 -6.12
C VAL A 285 -0.88 10.28 -5.00
N ASN A 286 0.11 11.10 -4.68
CA ASN A 286 0.02 12.09 -3.61
C ASN A 286 -0.22 13.47 -4.21
N VAL A 287 -1.37 14.05 -3.91
CA VAL A 287 -1.70 15.43 -4.31
C VAL A 287 -1.21 16.37 -3.23
N ILE A 288 -0.59 17.49 -3.66
CA ILE A 288 -0.07 18.56 -2.78
C ILE A 288 -0.91 19.81 -3.05
N PRO A 289 -2.09 19.96 -2.42
CA PRO A 289 -3.02 21.05 -2.69
C PRO A 289 -2.51 22.35 -2.07
N ARG A 290 -2.63 23.44 -2.79
CA ARG A 290 -2.24 24.79 -2.34
C ARG A 290 -3.37 25.54 -1.62
N SER A 291 -4.61 25.05 -1.79
CA SER A 291 -5.81 25.62 -1.19
C SER A 291 -6.84 24.54 -0.88
N ILE A 292 -7.89 24.91 -0.13
CA ILE A 292 -9.00 23.99 0.18
C ILE A 292 -9.80 23.61 -1.08
N GLU A 293 -9.93 24.53 -2.04
CA GLU A 293 -10.60 24.28 -3.32
C GLU A 293 -9.85 23.22 -4.14
N GLU A 294 -8.49 23.29 -4.16
CA GLU A 294 -7.68 22.26 -4.79
C GLU A 294 -7.79 20.92 -4.06
N TYR A 295 -7.84 20.94 -2.73
CA TYR A 295 -8.03 19.75 -1.90
C TYR A 295 -9.36 19.06 -2.20
N ASP A 296 -10.46 19.82 -2.22
CA ASP A 296 -11.80 19.29 -2.49
C ASP A 296 -11.91 18.77 -3.95
N LYS A 297 -11.28 19.47 -4.91
CA LYS A 297 -11.19 19.01 -6.29
C LYS A 297 -10.42 17.68 -6.40
N ALA A 298 -9.31 17.55 -5.69
CA ALA A 298 -8.54 16.32 -5.66
C ALA A 298 -9.31 15.15 -5.02
N LYS A 299 -10.08 15.39 -3.96
CA LYS A 299 -10.97 14.39 -3.35
C LYS A 299 -12.02 13.88 -4.33
N ALA A 300 -12.59 14.77 -5.14
CA ALA A 300 -13.57 14.39 -6.16
C ALA A 300 -12.94 13.49 -7.23
N LEU A 301 -11.71 13.82 -7.70
CA LEU A 301 -10.96 12.97 -8.62
C LEU A 301 -10.68 11.59 -8.00
N TYR A 302 -10.23 11.55 -6.75
CA TYR A 302 -9.93 10.31 -6.05
C TYR A 302 -11.15 9.38 -5.99
N MET A 303 -12.34 9.92 -5.72
CA MET A 303 -13.58 9.14 -5.75
C MET A 303 -13.94 8.64 -7.16
N GLY A 304 -13.68 9.43 -8.19
CA GLY A 304 -13.82 9.00 -9.59
C GLY A 304 -12.90 7.82 -9.92
N TRP A 305 -11.63 7.93 -9.53
CA TRP A 305 -10.65 6.85 -9.72
C TRP A 305 -11.03 5.58 -8.97
N ALA A 306 -11.54 5.70 -7.74
CA ALA A 306 -11.98 4.54 -6.97
C ALA A 306 -13.05 3.73 -7.70
N ARG A 307 -14.02 4.40 -8.34
CA ARG A 307 -15.05 3.74 -9.16
C ARG A 307 -14.45 3.07 -10.39
N THR A 308 -13.54 3.75 -11.09
CA THR A 308 -12.86 3.22 -12.27
C THR A 308 -11.99 2.02 -11.94
N VAL A 309 -11.17 2.12 -10.88
CA VAL A 309 -10.30 1.03 -10.41
C VAL A 309 -11.15 -0.19 -9.98
N SER A 310 -12.24 0.03 -9.27
CA SER A 310 -13.17 -1.03 -8.88
C SER A 310 -13.80 -1.73 -10.10
N ALA A 311 -14.22 -0.95 -11.11
CA ALA A 311 -14.75 -1.49 -12.36
C ALA A 311 -13.71 -2.32 -13.14
N TRP A 312 -12.43 -2.03 -12.99
CA TRP A 312 -11.34 -2.83 -13.56
C TRP A 312 -11.01 -4.09 -12.75
N GLY A 313 -11.69 -4.34 -11.63
CA GLY A 313 -11.40 -5.44 -10.71
C GLY A 313 -10.19 -5.18 -9.81
N GLY A 314 -9.84 -3.92 -9.62
CA GLY A 314 -8.82 -3.46 -8.68
C GLY A 314 -9.34 -3.30 -7.25
N SER A 315 -8.49 -2.77 -6.37
CA SER A 315 -8.80 -2.49 -4.97
C SER A 315 -8.61 -1.01 -4.64
N VAL A 316 -9.52 -0.45 -3.85
CA VAL A 316 -9.45 0.94 -3.36
C VAL A 316 -8.52 1.11 -2.16
N ALA A 317 -8.14 0.01 -1.51
CA ALA A 317 -7.16 -0.02 -0.44
C ALA A 317 -6.29 -1.26 -0.61
N ALA A 318 -5.04 -1.06 -0.99
CA ALA A 318 -4.08 -2.14 -1.23
C ALA A 318 -3.39 -2.58 0.05
N GLU A 319 -3.07 -1.64 0.96
CA GLU A 319 -2.29 -1.87 2.19
C GLU A 319 -2.90 -1.27 3.44
N HIS A 320 -3.36 -0.01 3.37
CA HIS A 320 -3.66 0.80 4.55
C HIS A 320 -5.03 0.51 5.17
N GLY A 321 -5.79 -0.44 4.61
CA GLY A 321 -7.16 -0.71 5.05
C GLY A 321 -8.13 0.40 4.71
N ILE A 322 -9.33 0.31 5.23
CA ILE A 322 -10.45 1.23 5.02
C ILE A 322 -10.52 2.26 6.15
N GLY A 323 -10.38 1.82 7.40
CA GLY A 323 -10.55 2.65 8.56
C GLY A 323 -11.89 3.38 8.54
N LYS A 324 -11.89 4.63 9.01
CA LYS A 324 -13.07 5.52 8.99
C LYS A 324 -13.13 6.39 7.72
N LEU A 325 -11.96 6.69 7.13
CA LEU A 325 -11.86 7.68 6.05
C LEU A 325 -12.23 7.11 4.67
N LYS A 326 -11.98 5.81 4.44
CA LYS A 326 -12.19 5.17 3.14
C LYS A 326 -13.50 4.39 3.03
N VAL A 327 -14.42 4.51 4.00
CA VAL A 327 -15.74 3.87 3.94
C VAL A 327 -16.49 4.22 2.64
N PRO A 328 -16.52 5.48 2.14
CA PRO A 328 -17.12 5.78 0.86
C PRO A 328 -16.48 5.08 -0.34
N PHE A 329 -15.18 4.80 -0.27
CA PHE A 329 -14.46 4.06 -1.33
C PHE A 329 -14.81 2.57 -1.30
N LEU A 330 -15.03 1.98 -0.12
CA LEU A 330 -15.49 0.59 0.00
C LEU A 330 -16.85 0.39 -0.67
N ARG A 331 -17.75 1.39 -0.58
CA ARG A 331 -19.03 1.42 -1.29
C ARG A 331 -18.90 1.51 -2.81
N ALA A 332 -17.76 1.96 -3.33
CA ALA A 332 -17.45 1.91 -4.76
C ALA A 332 -17.04 0.50 -5.22
N MET A 333 -16.59 -0.36 -4.29
CA MET A 333 -16.17 -1.74 -4.60
C MET A 333 -17.27 -2.76 -4.44
N TYR A 334 -18.12 -2.61 -3.42
CA TYR A 334 -19.07 -3.62 -3.00
C TYR A 334 -20.49 -3.06 -3.00
N SER A 335 -21.46 -3.89 -3.38
CA SER A 335 -22.88 -3.55 -3.32
C SER A 335 -23.37 -3.42 -1.86
N ASP A 336 -24.50 -2.75 -1.65
CA ASP A 336 -25.07 -2.60 -0.31
C ASP A 336 -25.34 -3.96 0.35
N SER A 337 -25.84 -4.96 -0.41
CA SER A 337 -26.04 -6.32 0.11
C SER A 337 -24.72 -7.00 0.55
N GLN A 338 -23.62 -6.78 -0.15
CA GLN A 338 -22.31 -7.32 0.23
C GLN A 338 -21.76 -6.61 1.49
N LEU A 339 -22.01 -5.32 1.63
CA LEU A 339 -21.64 -4.57 2.84
C LEU A 339 -22.52 -5.00 4.04
N GLU A 340 -23.79 -5.31 3.83
CA GLU A 340 -24.67 -5.90 4.85
C GLU A 340 -24.18 -7.28 5.29
N GLU A 341 -23.71 -8.13 4.37
CA GLU A 341 -23.09 -9.41 4.71
C GLU A 341 -21.80 -9.24 5.54
N MET A 342 -20.96 -8.23 5.22
CA MET A 342 -19.79 -7.90 6.04
C MET A 342 -20.18 -7.46 7.45
N ALA A 343 -21.22 -6.62 7.57
CA ALA A 343 -21.72 -6.14 8.85
C ALA A 343 -22.33 -7.29 9.67
N ALA A 344 -23.07 -8.20 9.03
CA ALA A 344 -23.59 -9.40 9.67
C ALA A 344 -22.48 -10.32 10.21
N LEU A 345 -21.39 -10.48 9.45
CA LEU A 345 -20.20 -11.22 9.91
C LEU A 345 -19.58 -10.56 11.15
N LYS A 346 -19.42 -9.22 11.13
CA LYS A 346 -18.94 -8.48 12.31
C LYS A 346 -19.83 -8.75 13.54
N ALA A 347 -21.15 -8.69 13.37
CA ALA A 347 -22.11 -8.89 14.46
C ALA A 347 -22.04 -10.29 15.10
N VAL A 348 -21.54 -11.32 14.39
CA VAL A 348 -21.28 -12.64 14.98
C VAL A 348 -20.22 -12.58 16.07
N PHE A 349 -19.19 -11.72 15.90
CA PHE A 349 -18.11 -11.54 16.87
C PHE A 349 -18.34 -10.41 17.85
N ASP A 350 -19.06 -9.36 17.44
CA ASP A 350 -19.26 -8.11 18.17
C ASP A 350 -20.71 -7.62 17.99
N ALA A 351 -21.65 -8.31 18.66
CA ALA A 351 -23.08 -8.03 18.53
C ALA A 351 -23.45 -6.63 19.04
N ASP A 352 -22.73 -6.10 20.02
CA ASP A 352 -22.99 -4.79 20.62
C ASP A 352 -22.24 -3.64 19.92
N GLY A 353 -21.43 -3.94 18.89
CA GLY A 353 -20.70 -2.95 18.10
C GLY A 353 -19.64 -2.17 18.87
N LEU A 354 -19.00 -2.80 19.87
CA LEU A 354 -18.03 -2.18 20.77
C LEU A 354 -16.66 -1.95 20.11
N LEU A 355 -16.28 -2.83 19.17
CA LEU A 355 -14.94 -2.83 18.56
C LEU A 355 -14.87 -1.89 17.36
N CYS A 356 -13.90 -0.98 17.38
CA CYS A 356 -13.54 -0.10 16.27
C CYS A 356 -14.75 0.53 15.55
N ALA A 357 -15.67 1.14 16.32
CA ALA A 357 -16.87 1.77 15.78
C ALA A 357 -16.55 2.79 14.68
N GLY A 358 -17.17 2.62 13.52
CA GLY A 358 -16.95 3.44 12.34
C GLY A 358 -15.84 2.97 11.40
N ASN A 359 -15.02 1.97 11.77
CA ASN A 359 -14.07 1.34 10.85
C ASN A 359 -14.81 0.37 9.93
N ILE A 360 -14.51 0.41 8.63
CA ILE A 360 -15.09 -0.42 7.56
C ILE A 360 -16.58 -0.08 7.33
N PHE A 361 -17.34 0.15 8.40
CA PHE A 361 -18.79 0.41 8.36
C PHE A 361 -19.11 1.77 8.96
N SER A 362 -20.00 2.51 8.31
CA SER A 362 -20.56 3.73 8.87
C SER A 362 -21.63 3.41 9.92
N SER A 363 -21.70 4.23 10.96
CA SER A 363 -22.71 4.09 12.02
C SER A 363 -24.11 4.57 11.60
N SER A 364 -24.29 5.19 10.41
CA SER A 364 -25.60 5.53 9.82
C SER A 364 -25.50 5.71 8.29
N PRO A 365 -26.56 5.32 7.54
CA PRO A 365 -26.59 5.44 6.08
C PRO A 365 -26.47 6.89 5.55
N ASP A 366 -26.89 7.89 6.34
CA ASP A 366 -26.96 9.30 5.93
C ASP A 366 -25.72 10.13 6.31
N SER A 367 -24.82 9.62 7.17
CA SER A 367 -23.64 10.36 7.63
C SER A 367 -22.49 10.41 6.62
N ASP A 368 -22.52 9.54 5.61
CA ASP A 368 -21.36 9.31 4.72
C ASP A 368 -21.18 10.38 3.64
N MET A 369 -22.25 11.14 3.33
CA MET A 369 -22.17 12.25 2.36
C MET A 369 -21.79 13.59 2.99
N VAL A 370 -22.06 13.78 4.28
CA VAL A 370 -21.90 15.08 4.97
C VAL A 370 -20.60 15.11 5.79
N SER A 371 -20.17 14.01 6.39
CA SER A 371 -18.96 13.98 7.25
C SER A 371 -17.65 14.04 6.46
N ALA A 372 -17.65 13.74 5.16
CA ALA A 372 -16.50 13.99 4.29
C ALA A 372 -16.26 15.50 4.05
N VAL A 373 -17.20 16.36 4.42
CA VAL A 373 -17.14 17.82 4.23
C VAL A 373 -17.01 18.59 5.55
N SER A 374 -17.34 18.01 6.72
CA SER A 374 -17.43 18.74 7.97
C SER A 374 -16.82 18.07 9.20
N ALA A 375 -15.59 17.59 9.11
CA ALA A 375 -14.83 17.28 10.33
C ALA A 375 -14.09 18.53 10.81
N SER A 376 -14.80 19.39 11.54
CA SER A 376 -14.16 20.39 12.42
C SER A 376 -13.59 19.68 13.64
N PRO A 377 -12.36 19.96 14.05
CA PRO A 377 -11.83 19.44 15.31
C PRO A 377 -12.43 20.22 16.47
N ALA A 378 -13.03 19.51 17.43
CA ALA A 378 -13.32 20.07 18.73
C ALA A 378 -12.00 20.39 19.45
N SER A 379 -11.97 21.59 20.03
CA SER A 379 -10.87 22.17 20.80
C SER A 379 -10.47 21.35 22.01
N GLY A 380 -9.16 21.23 22.21
CA GLY A 380 -8.54 21.28 23.54
C GLY A 380 -8.20 19.95 24.16
N ALA A 381 -6.92 19.67 24.26
CA ALA A 381 -6.15 19.52 25.48
C ALA A 381 -4.78 18.91 25.15
N ASP A 382 -3.76 19.53 25.70
CA ASP A 382 -2.37 19.09 25.71
C ASP A 382 -2.20 17.65 26.21
N ALA A 383 -1.41 16.88 25.48
CA ALA A 383 -0.56 15.86 26.05
C ALA A 383 0.57 15.52 25.05
N ASP A 384 1.77 15.97 25.41
CA ASP A 384 3.03 15.42 24.93
C ASP A 384 3.01 13.90 25.02
N THR A 385 3.19 13.24 23.90
CA THR A 385 3.82 11.92 23.86
C THR A 385 4.48 11.77 22.51
N GLU A 386 5.80 11.84 22.53
CA GLU A 386 6.66 11.31 21.48
C GLU A 386 6.36 9.81 21.32
N GLU A 387 5.82 9.43 20.19
CA GLU A 387 5.95 8.05 19.70
C GLU A 387 6.48 8.06 18.28
N LYS A 388 7.75 7.70 18.20
CA LYS A 388 8.41 7.26 16.98
C LYS A 388 7.76 5.95 16.55
N GLU A 389 6.98 5.96 15.51
CA GLU A 389 6.71 4.74 14.75
C GLU A 389 7.40 4.81 13.39
N SER A 390 8.59 4.25 13.40
CA SER A 390 9.14 3.53 12.25
C SER A 390 8.49 2.16 12.26
N LEU A 391 7.89 1.72 11.17
CA LEU A 391 8.01 0.32 10.73
C LEU A 391 7.05 0.02 9.57
N ILE A 392 7.69 -0.42 8.52
CA ILE A 392 7.30 -1.27 7.37
C ILE A 392 6.45 -0.59 6.31
#